data_74b469b6f0112dcb01a677d975d392bb
#
_entry.id   74b469b6f0112dcb01a677d975d392bb
#
_cell.length_a   1.000
_cell.length_b   1.000
_cell.length_c   1.000
_cell.angle_alpha   90.00
_cell.angle_beta   90.00
_cell.angle_gamma   90.00
#
_symmetry.space_group_name_H-M   'P 1'
#
loop_
_entity.id
_entity.type
_entity.pdbx_description
1 polymer ?
#
loop_
_entity_poly.entity_id
_entity_poly.type
_entity_poly.pdbx_seq_one_letter_code
_entity_poly.pdbx_strand_id
1 'polypeptide(L)'
;MMKRLTIGLLVSLLIGLLVACGGSAAEPTAVPQAAATQETPPTAIVPMEEPTLPPPVITGGEGAAESGSEAAPAEPAPAEPVVLGPTVPWPADRFGYGIQIHGNASVGNPVDTMNAVRNQLGLDWVKMQLKWPVIHPSPEADQWFFYDSVIEEANKNGLNLMVSIVGAPTWTRALGGENGPPDDYSLYTAFLNELLTRHPGQIQAIEVWNEQNLDREWTTTNGISPEDYVNFLRQAYETIKAQDPNIIVISGALSPTGPGDWVRWADDFEYLDRALAAGMLNYADCVGAHHNGYNIPPNVAYDQTGALPEAQTAVFRGPFDNPHHSWSFKTTLDTYAQKVQAVDPNKKLCVTEFGWATSEGYDVYPTGFEFAQDNTLQEQADYITQAFQQMHDSRAVWLAFLFNFDFGNKGNGPTDDPVPYSIVDTSGIPRPAYSAVSAMEKMP
;
A
#
# COMPACT_ATOMS: atom_id res chain seq x y z
N MET A 1 -5.94 59.82 -42.04
CA MET A 1 -4.77 60.60 -41.61
C MET A 1 -3.93 59.67 -40.72
N MET A 2 -3.03 58.97 -41.30
CA MET A 2 -1.59 59.19 -41.51
C MET A 2 -0.89 59.74 -40.25
N LYS A 3 -0.05 58.96 -39.60
CA LYS A 3 1.40 58.98 -39.82
C LYS A 3 2.06 57.73 -39.13
N ARG A 4 2.81 57.00 -39.96
CA ARG A 4 3.91 56.06 -39.59
C ARG A 4 5.10 56.88 -39.08
N LEU A 5 5.88 56.32 -38.16
CA LEU A 5 7.32 56.54 -38.14
C LEU A 5 8.04 55.29 -37.60
N THR A 6 8.89 54.79 -38.47
CA THR A 6 9.93 53.77 -38.27
C THR A 6 11.24 54.48 -37.98
N ILE A 7 12.25 53.89 -37.37
CA ILE A 7 13.72 54.16 -37.36
C ILE A 7 14.20 53.74 -35.94
N GLY A 8 15.25 52.99 -35.69
CA GLY A 8 16.31 52.41 -36.50
C GLY A 8 17.32 51.74 -35.56
N LEU A 9 17.96 50.79 -36.11
CA LEU A 9 19.04 49.93 -35.60
C LEU A 9 20.30 50.76 -35.26
N LEU A 10 20.99 50.49 -34.15
CA LEU A 10 22.44 50.78 -34.03
C LEU A 10 23.18 49.72 -33.21
N VAL A 11 24.02 49.02 -33.93
CA VAL A 11 25.08 48.11 -33.45
C VAL A 11 26.27 48.99 -33.03
N SER A 12 26.89 48.72 -31.91
CA SER A 12 28.25 49.17 -31.63
C SER A 12 29.03 48.10 -30.90
N LEU A 13 29.95 47.52 -31.63
CA LEU A 13 31.03 46.65 -31.28
C LEU A 13 32.14 47.51 -30.66
N LEU A 14 32.67 47.17 -29.48
CA LEU A 14 33.98 47.68 -29.02
C LEU A 14 34.81 46.53 -28.41
N ILE A 15 35.90 46.24 -29.11
CA ILE A 15 37.03 45.39 -28.74
C ILE A 15 37.99 46.25 -27.92
N GLY A 16 38.47 45.72 -26.83
CA GLY A 16 39.59 46.36 -26.08
C GLY A 16 40.34 45.28 -25.27
N LEU A 17 41.60 45.11 -25.66
CA LEU A 17 42.57 44.11 -25.17
C LEU A 17 43.25 44.49 -23.87
N LEU A 18 43.64 43.43 -23.09
CA LEU A 18 44.85 43.20 -22.30
C LEU A 18 45.04 43.98 -20.98
N VAL A 19 45.29 43.27 -19.87
CA VAL A 19 46.62 42.86 -19.34
C VAL A 19 46.45 41.84 -18.20
N ALA A 20 47.29 40.83 -18.22
CA ALA A 20 47.42 39.73 -17.25
C ALA A 20 48.02 40.18 -15.91
N CYS A 21 47.52 39.60 -14.83
CA CYS A 21 48.31 39.28 -13.65
C CYS A 21 47.83 37.99 -13.01
N GLY A 22 48.72 37.05 -12.82
CA GLY A 22 48.45 35.68 -12.42
C GLY A 22 47.92 35.54 -10.98
N GLY A 23 47.01 34.64 -10.85
CA GLY A 23 46.56 34.09 -9.59
C GLY A 23 46.10 32.66 -9.87
N SER A 24 46.85 31.71 -9.38
CA SER A 24 46.60 30.27 -9.55
C SER A 24 45.25 29.91 -8.90
N ALA A 25 44.24 29.66 -9.71
CA ALA A 25 42.99 29.05 -9.27
C ALA A 25 43.17 27.51 -9.38
N ALA A 26 43.02 26.83 -8.26
CA ALA A 26 43.01 25.38 -8.21
C ALA A 26 41.82 24.85 -9.05
N GLU A 27 42.10 23.93 -9.97
CA GLU A 27 41.07 23.16 -10.68
C GLU A 27 40.25 22.37 -9.67
N PRO A 28 38.92 22.30 -9.85
CA PRO A 28 38.11 21.39 -9.09
C PRO A 28 38.47 19.95 -9.49
N THR A 29 38.95 19.18 -8.51
CA THR A 29 39.22 17.74 -8.61
C THR A 29 37.95 17.06 -9.07
N ALA A 30 38.01 16.41 -10.22
CA ALA A 30 36.96 15.53 -10.72
C ALA A 30 36.68 14.42 -9.70
N VAL A 31 35.43 14.32 -9.28
CA VAL A 31 34.91 13.18 -8.52
C VAL A 31 35.12 11.92 -9.36
N PRO A 32 35.69 10.83 -8.84
CA PRO A 32 35.83 9.60 -9.60
C PRO A 32 34.42 9.08 -9.96
N GLN A 33 34.14 9.00 -11.26
CA GLN A 33 32.99 8.32 -11.80
C GLN A 33 33.15 6.84 -11.44
N ALA A 34 32.22 6.31 -10.63
CA ALA A 34 32.20 4.88 -10.31
C ALA A 34 32.15 4.08 -11.63
N ALA A 35 33.09 3.18 -11.77
CA ALA A 35 33.16 2.29 -12.91
C ALA A 35 31.88 1.46 -12.98
N ALA A 36 31.19 1.52 -14.12
CA ALA A 36 30.08 0.66 -14.42
C ALA A 36 30.57 -0.81 -14.32
N THR A 37 30.11 -1.51 -13.31
CA THR A 37 30.25 -2.96 -13.24
C THR A 37 29.43 -3.55 -14.39
N GLN A 38 30.09 -4.24 -15.31
CA GLN A 38 29.44 -5.06 -16.31
C GLN A 38 28.65 -6.15 -15.58
N GLU A 39 27.34 -6.08 -15.71
CA GLU A 39 26.46 -7.19 -15.32
C GLU A 39 26.79 -8.41 -16.19
N THR A 40 27.22 -9.47 -15.52
CA THR A 40 27.27 -10.80 -16.15
C THR A 40 25.84 -11.27 -16.40
N PRO A 41 25.53 -11.84 -17.59
CA PRO A 41 24.19 -12.36 -17.85
C PRO A 41 23.83 -13.45 -16.84
N PRO A 42 22.57 -13.52 -16.40
CA PRO A 42 22.14 -14.52 -15.43
C PRO A 42 22.37 -15.92 -15.97
N THR A 43 23.06 -16.73 -15.18
CA THR A 43 23.24 -18.16 -15.44
C THR A 43 21.88 -18.82 -15.47
N ALA A 44 21.57 -19.54 -16.55
CA ALA A 44 20.35 -20.30 -16.70
C ALA A 44 20.13 -21.21 -15.46
N ILE A 45 18.99 -21.02 -14.81
CA ILE A 45 18.54 -21.87 -13.70
C ILE A 45 18.18 -23.23 -14.33
N VAL A 46 18.94 -24.25 -14.00
CA VAL A 46 18.62 -25.65 -14.30
C VAL A 46 17.43 -26.01 -13.41
N PRO A 47 16.32 -26.56 -13.93
CA PRO A 47 15.22 -27.02 -13.10
C PRO A 47 15.71 -28.10 -12.13
N MET A 48 15.52 -27.88 -10.84
CA MET A 48 15.69 -28.96 -9.86
C MET A 48 14.56 -29.95 -10.04
N GLU A 49 14.92 -31.23 -10.29
CA GLU A 49 13.99 -32.35 -10.26
C GLU A 49 13.33 -32.44 -8.87
N GLU A 50 12.01 -32.50 -8.87
CA GLU A 50 11.23 -32.80 -7.65
C GLU A 50 11.66 -34.16 -7.08
N PRO A 51 11.84 -34.30 -5.75
CA PRO A 51 12.09 -35.59 -5.15
C PRO A 51 10.84 -36.47 -5.23
N THR A 52 10.90 -37.53 -6.02
CA THR A 52 9.89 -38.57 -6.07
C THR A 52 9.84 -39.33 -4.73
N LEU A 53 8.70 -39.24 -4.07
CA LEU A 53 8.41 -40.06 -2.90
C LEU A 53 8.31 -41.52 -3.30
N PRO A 54 8.91 -42.49 -2.52
CA PRO A 54 8.76 -43.90 -2.79
C PRO A 54 7.31 -44.36 -2.57
N PRO A 55 6.82 -45.35 -3.33
CA PRO A 55 5.47 -45.86 -3.17
C PRO A 55 5.27 -46.56 -1.80
N PRO A 56 4.06 -46.52 -1.24
CA PRO A 56 3.79 -47.14 0.04
C PRO A 56 3.91 -48.67 -0.07
N VAL A 57 4.65 -49.26 0.87
CA VAL A 57 4.79 -50.74 1.04
C VAL A 57 3.49 -51.27 1.62
N ILE A 58 2.74 -52.05 0.83
CA ILE A 58 1.60 -52.80 1.29
C ILE A 58 2.12 -54.11 1.90
N THR A 59 2.13 -54.19 3.23
CA THR A 59 2.28 -55.50 3.92
C THR A 59 0.91 -56.13 4.06
N GLY A 60 0.69 -57.20 3.32
CA GLY A 60 -0.49 -58.03 3.47
C GLY A 60 -0.47 -58.79 4.81
N GLY A 61 -1.58 -58.75 5.53
CA GLY A 61 -1.90 -59.61 6.68
C GLY A 61 -3.32 -60.11 6.51
N GLU A 62 -3.47 -61.36 6.17
CA GLU A 62 -4.75 -62.07 6.15
C GLU A 62 -5.33 -62.22 7.56
N GLY A 63 -6.60 -61.91 7.74
CA GLY A 63 -7.37 -62.20 8.94
C GLY A 63 -8.85 -62.01 8.67
N ALA A 64 -9.56 -63.12 8.61
CA ALA A 64 -10.97 -63.26 8.18
C ALA A 64 -11.99 -62.75 9.19
N ALA A 65 -13.11 -62.30 8.63
CA ALA A 65 -14.53 -62.35 9.07
C ALA A 65 -14.98 -61.52 10.28
N GLU A 66 -15.85 -60.58 10.10
CA GLU A 66 -17.29 -60.75 10.29
C GLU A 66 -18.08 -59.50 9.82
N SER A 67 -19.21 -59.79 9.20
CA SER A 67 -20.16 -58.85 8.66
C SER A 67 -20.90 -58.07 9.74
N GLY A 68 -20.73 -56.75 9.79
CA GLY A 68 -21.60 -55.81 10.48
C GLY A 68 -21.78 -54.60 9.62
N SER A 69 -22.91 -54.54 8.91
CA SER A 69 -23.30 -53.37 8.13
C SER A 69 -23.71 -52.23 9.07
N GLU A 70 -22.74 -51.39 9.45
CA GLU A 70 -23.02 -50.10 10.08
C GLU A 70 -22.89 -49.04 9.00
N ALA A 71 -24.02 -48.39 8.70
CA ALA A 71 -24.06 -47.31 7.72
C ALA A 71 -23.10 -46.19 8.15
N ALA A 72 -22.17 -45.82 7.26
CA ALA A 72 -21.31 -44.65 7.44
C ALA A 72 -22.16 -43.42 7.71
N PRO A 73 -21.76 -42.53 8.65
CA PRO A 73 -22.44 -41.24 8.82
C PRO A 73 -22.40 -40.48 7.51
N ALA A 74 -23.56 -40.00 7.07
CA ALA A 74 -23.65 -39.12 5.90
C ALA A 74 -22.73 -37.90 6.11
N GLU A 75 -21.88 -37.60 5.15
CA GLU A 75 -21.15 -36.33 5.10
C GLU A 75 -22.15 -35.20 5.29
N PRO A 76 -21.88 -34.22 6.18
CA PRO A 76 -22.72 -33.05 6.30
C PRO A 76 -22.78 -32.35 4.93
N ALA A 77 -23.99 -32.11 4.45
CA ALA A 77 -24.20 -31.34 3.24
C ALA A 77 -23.45 -30.02 3.34
N PRO A 78 -22.83 -29.52 2.26
CA PRO A 78 -22.19 -28.21 2.24
C PRO A 78 -23.18 -27.18 2.79
N ALA A 79 -22.76 -26.40 3.78
CA ALA A 79 -23.57 -25.32 4.32
C ALA A 79 -23.93 -24.38 3.15
N GLU A 80 -25.22 -24.10 2.97
CA GLU A 80 -25.65 -23.12 1.98
C GLU A 80 -24.96 -21.79 2.29
N PRO A 81 -24.45 -21.05 1.28
CA PRO A 81 -23.79 -19.76 1.50
C PRO A 81 -24.78 -18.83 2.21
N VAL A 82 -24.34 -18.27 3.34
CA VAL A 82 -25.12 -17.28 4.08
C VAL A 82 -25.19 -16.05 3.17
N VAL A 83 -26.31 -15.79 2.53
CA VAL A 83 -26.56 -14.58 1.77
C VAL A 83 -26.74 -13.46 2.78
N LEU A 84 -25.67 -12.72 3.04
CA LEU A 84 -25.73 -11.46 3.79
C LEU A 84 -26.45 -10.44 2.90
N GLY A 85 -27.31 -9.61 3.51
CA GLY A 85 -27.94 -8.48 2.84
C GLY A 85 -26.89 -7.40 2.47
N PRO A 86 -27.33 -6.24 1.95
CA PRO A 86 -26.43 -5.12 1.69
C PRO A 86 -25.61 -4.74 2.92
N THR A 87 -24.39 -4.24 2.71
CA THR A 87 -23.52 -3.79 3.81
C THR A 87 -24.19 -2.71 4.64
N VAL A 88 -23.87 -2.65 5.92
CA VAL A 88 -24.31 -1.55 6.79
C VAL A 88 -23.29 -0.40 6.60
N PRO A 89 -23.75 0.83 6.26
CA PRO A 89 -22.84 1.95 6.08
C PRO A 89 -22.07 2.27 7.36
N TRP A 90 -20.74 2.47 7.26
CA TRP A 90 -19.96 3.00 8.36
C TRP A 90 -20.29 4.47 8.56
N PRO A 91 -20.58 4.93 9.79
CA PRO A 91 -20.96 6.33 10.03
C PRO A 91 -19.85 7.30 9.62
N ALA A 92 -20.21 8.36 8.89
CA ALA A 92 -19.24 9.34 8.39
C ALA A 92 -18.56 10.18 9.50
N ASP A 93 -19.15 10.25 10.68
CA ASP A 93 -18.66 10.94 11.88
C ASP A 93 -17.89 10.03 12.84
N ARG A 94 -17.85 8.71 12.57
CA ARG A 94 -17.10 7.74 13.37
C ARG A 94 -15.75 7.45 12.73
N PHE A 95 -14.67 7.62 13.49
CA PHE A 95 -13.33 7.22 13.06
C PHE A 95 -13.19 5.69 13.06
N GLY A 96 -12.62 5.13 11.99
CA GLY A 96 -12.39 3.68 11.85
C GLY A 96 -10.95 3.30 12.13
N TYR A 97 -10.74 2.46 13.16
CA TYR A 97 -9.43 1.90 13.50
C TYR A 97 -9.24 0.56 12.81
N GLY A 98 -8.25 0.44 11.96
CA GLY A 98 -7.96 -0.76 11.18
C GLY A 98 -6.49 -1.16 11.20
N ILE A 99 -6.25 -2.35 10.65
CA ILE A 99 -4.90 -2.89 10.45
C ILE A 99 -4.84 -3.74 9.20
N GLN A 100 -3.73 -3.66 8.47
CA GLN A 100 -3.49 -4.53 7.32
C GLN A 100 -2.93 -5.87 7.75
N ILE A 101 -3.48 -6.94 7.19
CA ILE A 101 -3.05 -8.32 7.37
C ILE A 101 -2.47 -8.89 6.09
N HIS A 102 -1.72 -9.98 6.21
CA HIS A 102 -1.34 -10.78 5.06
C HIS A 102 -2.58 -11.53 4.52
N GLY A 103 -3.07 -11.11 3.34
CA GLY A 103 -4.38 -11.52 2.81
C GLY A 103 -4.46 -12.94 2.24
N ASN A 104 -3.31 -13.64 2.04
CA ASN A 104 -3.31 -14.96 1.44
C ASN A 104 -3.57 -16.05 2.47
N ALA A 105 -4.70 -16.78 2.32
CA ALA A 105 -5.13 -17.86 3.22
C ALA A 105 -4.18 -19.07 3.26
N SER A 106 -3.30 -19.23 2.27
CA SER A 106 -2.30 -20.31 2.29
C SER A 106 -1.17 -20.07 3.30
N VAL A 107 -1.09 -18.85 3.86
CA VAL A 107 -0.04 -18.44 4.79
C VAL A 107 -0.66 -18.13 6.16
N GLY A 108 -0.38 -18.96 7.15
CA GLY A 108 -0.91 -18.81 8.50
C GLY A 108 -2.37 -19.28 8.64
N ASN A 109 -3.04 -18.82 9.71
CA ASN A 109 -4.41 -19.22 10.05
C ASN A 109 -5.32 -17.96 10.09
N PRO A 110 -6.26 -17.77 9.15
CA PRO A 110 -7.17 -16.63 9.17
C PRO A 110 -8.01 -16.50 10.45
N VAL A 111 -8.41 -17.64 11.07
CA VAL A 111 -9.19 -17.65 12.32
C VAL A 111 -8.43 -16.96 13.45
N ASP A 112 -7.15 -17.34 13.65
CA ASP A 112 -6.32 -16.76 14.70
C ASP A 112 -6.03 -15.28 14.43
N THR A 113 -5.79 -14.92 13.16
CA THR A 113 -5.56 -13.55 12.72
C THR A 113 -6.77 -12.66 13.04
N MET A 114 -7.98 -13.05 12.62
CA MET A 114 -9.18 -12.24 12.83
C MET A 114 -9.57 -12.14 14.30
N ASN A 115 -9.41 -13.25 15.05
CA ASN A 115 -9.59 -13.23 16.50
C ASN A 115 -8.61 -12.26 17.20
N ALA A 116 -7.35 -12.23 16.79
CA ALA A 116 -6.36 -11.30 17.34
C ALA A 116 -6.74 -9.84 17.02
N VAL A 117 -7.08 -9.55 15.76
CA VAL A 117 -7.47 -8.19 15.33
C VAL A 117 -8.71 -7.72 16.11
N ARG A 118 -9.75 -8.55 16.20
CA ARG A 118 -11.00 -8.15 16.84
C ARG A 118 -10.93 -8.13 18.35
N ASN A 119 -10.47 -9.22 18.96
CA ASN A 119 -10.64 -9.45 20.41
C ASN A 119 -9.40 -9.07 21.23
N GLN A 120 -8.18 -9.06 20.63
CA GLN A 120 -6.98 -8.68 21.36
C GLN A 120 -6.56 -7.25 21.05
N LEU A 121 -6.60 -6.81 19.78
CA LEU A 121 -6.28 -5.45 19.40
C LEU A 121 -7.49 -4.50 19.54
N GLY A 122 -8.71 -5.02 19.56
CA GLY A 122 -9.95 -4.24 19.71
C GLY A 122 -10.24 -3.33 18.51
N LEU A 123 -9.83 -3.73 17.31
CA LEU A 123 -10.04 -2.95 16.09
C LEU A 123 -11.39 -3.29 15.44
N ASP A 124 -11.95 -2.35 14.69
CA ASP A 124 -13.21 -2.51 13.97
C ASP A 124 -13.02 -2.91 12.50
N TRP A 125 -11.85 -2.64 11.96
CA TRP A 125 -11.54 -2.82 10.55
C TRP A 125 -10.31 -3.70 10.34
N VAL A 126 -10.35 -4.48 9.27
CA VAL A 126 -9.19 -5.20 8.73
C VAL A 126 -9.03 -4.85 7.25
N LYS A 127 -7.79 -4.66 6.82
CA LYS A 127 -7.43 -4.46 5.41
C LYS A 127 -6.65 -5.66 4.90
N MET A 128 -6.93 -6.06 3.67
CA MET A 128 -6.03 -6.95 2.92
C MET A 128 -5.83 -6.43 1.50
N GLN A 129 -4.65 -6.70 0.93
CA GLN A 129 -4.47 -6.58 -0.51
C GLN A 129 -4.93 -7.87 -1.18
N LEU A 130 -5.75 -7.72 -2.22
CA LEU A 130 -6.21 -8.80 -3.08
C LEU A 130 -5.51 -8.64 -4.43
N LYS A 131 -4.62 -9.60 -4.74
CA LYS A 131 -3.89 -9.61 -6.01
C LYS A 131 -4.71 -10.33 -7.07
N TRP A 132 -5.30 -9.58 -7.99
CA TRP A 132 -6.08 -10.15 -9.08
C TRP A 132 -5.31 -11.19 -9.91
N PRO A 133 -4.01 -11.01 -10.24
CA PRO A 133 -3.23 -12.02 -10.96
C PRO A 133 -3.11 -13.37 -10.24
N VAL A 134 -3.19 -13.38 -8.89
CA VAL A 134 -3.19 -14.61 -8.10
C VAL A 134 -4.49 -15.39 -8.25
N ILE A 135 -5.61 -14.68 -8.42
CA ILE A 135 -6.92 -15.30 -8.60
C ILE A 135 -7.08 -15.80 -10.04
N HIS A 136 -6.73 -14.95 -11.01
CA HIS A 136 -6.86 -15.25 -12.44
C HIS A 136 -5.50 -15.20 -13.16
N PRO A 137 -4.56 -16.11 -12.88
CA PRO A 137 -3.27 -16.16 -13.59
C PRO A 137 -3.43 -16.48 -15.10
N SER A 138 -4.57 -17.02 -15.50
CA SER A 138 -5.02 -17.16 -16.90
C SER A 138 -6.53 -16.86 -16.98
N PRO A 139 -7.09 -16.63 -18.21
CA PRO A 139 -8.51 -16.35 -18.35
C PRO A 139 -9.45 -17.45 -17.83
N GLU A 140 -8.98 -18.69 -17.76
CA GLU A 140 -9.76 -19.86 -17.31
C GLU A 140 -9.50 -20.22 -15.85
N ALA A 141 -8.52 -19.60 -15.20
CA ALA A 141 -8.17 -19.92 -13.82
C ALA A 141 -9.12 -19.25 -12.84
N ASP A 142 -9.46 -19.97 -11.80
CA ASP A 142 -10.29 -19.52 -10.67
C ASP A 142 -9.63 -20.00 -9.37
N GLN A 143 -8.87 -19.11 -8.72
CA GLN A 143 -8.10 -19.44 -7.51
C GLN A 143 -8.56 -18.62 -6.30
N TRP A 144 -9.86 -18.43 -6.15
CA TRP A 144 -10.47 -17.70 -5.04
C TRP A 144 -10.15 -18.28 -3.66
N PHE A 145 -9.82 -19.57 -3.59
CA PHE A 145 -9.49 -20.26 -2.34
C PHE A 145 -8.34 -19.58 -1.55
N PHE A 146 -7.50 -18.79 -2.21
CA PHE A 146 -6.48 -17.99 -1.53
C PHE A 146 -7.07 -16.88 -0.65
N TYR A 147 -8.30 -16.44 -0.92
CA TYR A 147 -8.90 -15.29 -0.25
C TYR A 147 -10.24 -15.58 0.43
N ASP A 148 -10.99 -16.58 -0.03
CA ASP A 148 -12.35 -16.88 0.45
C ASP A 148 -12.41 -17.01 1.99
N SER A 149 -11.55 -17.82 2.59
CA SER A 149 -11.56 -18.03 4.03
C SER A 149 -11.15 -16.79 4.84
N VAL A 150 -10.32 -15.92 4.28
CA VAL A 150 -9.93 -14.65 4.93
C VAL A 150 -11.12 -13.70 4.98
N ILE A 151 -11.87 -13.59 3.86
CA ILE A 151 -13.09 -12.77 3.77
C ILE A 151 -14.16 -13.28 4.74
N GLU A 152 -14.40 -14.60 4.74
CA GLU A 152 -15.39 -15.22 5.63
C GLU A 152 -15.03 -15.03 7.11
N GLU A 153 -13.78 -15.24 7.49
CA GLU A 153 -13.34 -15.12 8.90
C GLU A 153 -13.39 -13.67 9.40
N ALA A 154 -13.11 -12.68 8.54
CA ALA A 154 -13.31 -11.28 8.89
C ALA A 154 -14.77 -11.02 9.29
N ASN A 155 -15.71 -11.47 8.48
CA ASN A 155 -17.15 -11.32 8.73
C ASN A 155 -17.63 -12.11 9.96
N LYS A 156 -17.19 -13.35 10.15
CA LYS A 156 -17.54 -14.18 11.34
C LYS A 156 -17.08 -13.52 12.64
N ASN A 157 -16.00 -12.77 12.61
CA ASN A 157 -15.50 -12.02 13.77
C ASN A 157 -16.15 -10.62 13.91
N GLY A 158 -17.07 -10.24 13.03
CA GLY A 158 -17.72 -8.93 13.04
C GLY A 158 -16.79 -7.76 12.74
N LEU A 159 -15.72 -8.03 11.95
CA LEU A 159 -14.83 -7.02 11.41
C LEU A 159 -15.40 -6.45 10.12
N ASN A 160 -15.23 -5.14 9.92
CA ASN A 160 -15.42 -4.56 8.60
C ASN A 160 -14.17 -4.85 7.76
N LEU A 161 -14.39 -5.33 6.54
CA LEU A 161 -13.32 -5.67 5.63
C LEU A 161 -13.14 -4.58 4.57
N MET A 162 -11.90 -4.08 4.46
CA MET A 162 -11.45 -3.27 3.33
C MET A 162 -10.52 -4.10 2.46
N VAL A 163 -10.75 -4.07 1.16
CA VAL A 163 -9.94 -4.77 0.15
C VAL A 163 -9.28 -3.75 -0.77
N SER A 164 -7.95 -3.74 -0.84
CA SER A 164 -7.21 -3.06 -1.90
C SER A 164 -7.00 -4.03 -3.05
N ILE A 165 -7.54 -3.74 -4.22
CA ILE A 165 -7.41 -4.61 -5.39
C ILE A 165 -6.27 -4.11 -6.25
N VAL A 166 -5.22 -4.93 -6.37
CA VAL A 166 -3.95 -4.56 -6.98
C VAL A 166 -3.51 -5.54 -8.07
N GLY A 167 -2.75 -5.00 -9.02
CA GLY A 167 -2.21 -5.74 -10.15
C GLY A 167 -3.28 -6.15 -11.16
N ALA A 168 -2.88 -6.32 -12.41
CA ALA A 168 -3.72 -6.93 -13.42
C ALA A 168 -2.99 -8.13 -14.03
N PRO A 169 -3.71 -9.23 -14.33
CA PRO A 169 -3.11 -10.41 -14.93
C PRO A 169 -2.40 -10.08 -16.24
N THR A 170 -1.27 -10.72 -16.50
CA THR A 170 -0.44 -10.46 -17.69
C THR A 170 -1.20 -10.62 -19.00
N TRP A 171 -2.19 -11.52 -19.04
CA TRP A 171 -3.02 -11.75 -20.22
C TRP A 171 -3.97 -10.58 -20.55
N THR A 172 -4.17 -9.63 -19.62
CA THR A 172 -4.99 -8.42 -19.81
C THR A 172 -4.17 -7.22 -20.33
N ARG A 173 -2.85 -7.38 -20.50
CA ARG A 173 -1.90 -6.29 -20.68
C ARG A 173 -0.95 -6.54 -21.85
N ALA A 174 -0.95 -5.67 -22.86
CA ALA A 174 -0.03 -5.76 -23.99
C ALA A 174 1.43 -5.51 -23.61
N LEU A 175 1.67 -4.66 -22.58
CA LEU A 175 3.01 -4.44 -22.04
C LEU A 175 3.55 -5.64 -21.26
N GLY A 176 2.69 -6.61 -20.91
CA GLY A 176 3.02 -7.69 -19.99
C GLY A 176 3.27 -7.19 -18.56
N GLY A 177 3.68 -8.12 -17.67
CA GLY A 177 3.86 -7.82 -16.24
C GLY A 177 2.53 -7.53 -15.53
N GLU A 178 2.57 -7.44 -14.21
CA GLU A 178 1.40 -7.24 -13.37
C GLU A 178 1.30 -5.81 -12.79
N ASN A 179 2.32 -4.99 -13.04
CA ASN A 179 2.49 -3.67 -12.44
C ASN A 179 1.72 -2.59 -13.20
N GLY A 180 0.40 -2.66 -13.19
CA GLY A 180 -0.45 -1.65 -13.83
C GLY A 180 -1.84 -2.18 -14.15
N PRO A 181 -2.77 -1.31 -14.56
CA PRO A 181 -4.14 -1.66 -14.86
C PRO A 181 -4.22 -2.51 -16.16
N PRO A 182 -5.32 -3.21 -16.41
CA PRO A 182 -5.56 -3.86 -17.70
C PRO A 182 -5.68 -2.81 -18.81
N ASP A 183 -5.34 -3.16 -20.04
CA ASP A 183 -5.49 -2.26 -21.20
C ASP A 183 -6.96 -1.92 -21.48
N ASP A 184 -7.87 -2.85 -21.19
CA ASP A 184 -9.33 -2.66 -21.20
C ASP A 184 -9.86 -2.65 -19.77
N TYR A 185 -10.26 -1.49 -19.28
CA TYR A 185 -10.78 -1.29 -17.93
C TYR A 185 -12.07 -2.08 -17.65
N SER A 186 -12.80 -2.52 -18.71
CA SER A 186 -13.97 -3.37 -18.54
C SER A 186 -13.65 -4.74 -17.94
N LEU A 187 -12.42 -5.22 -18.09
CA LEU A 187 -11.95 -6.46 -17.46
C LEU A 187 -11.83 -6.30 -15.94
N TYR A 188 -11.38 -5.13 -15.47
CA TYR A 188 -11.33 -4.84 -14.03
C TYR A 188 -12.73 -4.71 -13.44
N THR A 189 -13.66 -4.05 -14.13
CA THR A 189 -15.05 -3.95 -13.67
C THR A 189 -15.76 -5.30 -13.69
N ALA A 190 -15.44 -6.19 -14.63
CA ALA A 190 -15.92 -7.57 -14.62
C ALA A 190 -15.42 -8.34 -13.40
N PHE A 191 -14.13 -8.18 -13.05
CA PHE A 191 -13.55 -8.77 -11.85
C PHE A 191 -14.18 -8.22 -10.55
N LEU A 192 -14.46 -6.90 -10.48
CA LEU A 192 -15.21 -6.31 -9.35
C LEU A 192 -16.60 -6.92 -9.19
N ASN A 193 -17.33 -7.10 -10.31
CA ASN A 193 -18.64 -7.74 -10.29
C ASN A 193 -18.55 -9.19 -9.81
N GLU A 194 -17.56 -9.93 -10.24
CA GLU A 194 -17.31 -11.31 -9.78
C GLU A 194 -17.04 -11.35 -8.27
N LEU A 195 -16.11 -10.54 -7.77
CA LEU A 195 -15.78 -10.42 -6.35
C LEU A 195 -17.02 -10.15 -5.50
N LEU A 196 -17.80 -9.15 -5.87
CA LEU A 196 -18.97 -8.72 -5.10
C LEU A 196 -20.15 -9.68 -5.21
N THR A 197 -20.28 -10.41 -6.33
CA THR A 197 -21.26 -11.48 -6.49
C THR A 197 -20.90 -12.71 -5.67
N ARG A 198 -19.59 -13.01 -5.55
CA ARG A 198 -19.09 -14.14 -4.77
C ARG A 198 -19.19 -13.88 -3.25
N HIS A 199 -18.99 -12.65 -2.82
CA HIS A 199 -18.95 -12.24 -1.41
C HIS A 199 -19.99 -11.15 -1.09
N PRO A 200 -21.30 -11.41 -1.28
CA PRO A 200 -22.32 -10.40 -1.12
C PRO A 200 -22.40 -9.93 0.33
N GLY A 201 -22.28 -8.60 0.56
CA GLY A 201 -22.35 -7.99 1.89
C GLY A 201 -21.14 -8.23 2.79
N GLN A 202 -20.07 -8.90 2.29
CA GLN A 202 -18.90 -9.25 3.11
C GLN A 202 -17.75 -8.26 2.98
N ILE A 203 -17.83 -7.29 2.06
CA ILE A 203 -16.80 -6.27 1.82
C ILE A 203 -17.41 -4.91 2.06
N GLN A 204 -16.88 -4.15 3.03
CA GLN A 204 -17.43 -2.87 3.45
C GLN A 204 -16.72 -1.68 2.82
N ALA A 205 -15.47 -1.86 2.34
CA ALA A 205 -14.75 -0.83 1.60
C ALA A 205 -13.85 -1.45 0.52
N ILE A 206 -13.71 -0.75 -0.59
CA ILE A 206 -12.78 -1.11 -1.68
C ILE A 206 -11.90 0.07 -1.98
N GLU A 207 -10.58 -0.13 -1.85
CA GLU A 207 -9.57 0.77 -2.37
C GLU A 207 -9.29 0.39 -3.82
N VAL A 208 -9.52 1.35 -4.73
CA VAL A 208 -9.37 1.14 -6.16
C VAL A 208 -7.94 1.44 -6.57
N TRP A 209 -7.12 0.39 -6.60
CA TRP A 209 -5.69 0.42 -6.85
C TRP A 209 -4.84 0.82 -5.64
N ASN A 210 -3.50 0.96 -5.86
CA ASN A 210 -2.48 1.25 -4.85
C ASN A 210 -1.33 2.02 -5.49
N GLU A 211 -0.86 3.09 -4.87
CA GLU A 211 0.34 3.87 -5.23
C GLU A 211 0.53 4.14 -6.73
N GLN A 212 -0.54 4.50 -7.43
CA GLN A 212 -0.57 4.71 -8.87
C GLN A 212 0.28 5.90 -9.37
N ASN A 213 0.96 6.58 -8.49
CA ASN A 213 1.99 7.57 -8.82
C ASN A 213 3.40 6.95 -8.94
N LEU A 214 3.53 5.61 -8.88
CA LEU A 214 4.77 4.84 -9.04
C LEU A 214 4.65 3.87 -10.23
N ASP A 215 5.73 3.70 -11.00
CA ASP A 215 5.77 2.76 -12.13
C ASP A 215 5.65 1.29 -11.71
N ARG A 216 6.14 0.95 -10.53
CA ARG A 216 5.99 -0.40 -9.97
C ARG A 216 4.53 -0.78 -9.68
N GLU A 217 3.62 0.19 -9.68
CA GLU A 217 2.18 -0.01 -9.44
C GLU A 217 1.33 0.41 -10.66
N TRP A 218 1.78 1.37 -11.45
CA TRP A 218 1.02 1.95 -12.57
C TRP A 218 1.89 2.10 -13.82
N THR A 219 2.22 0.98 -14.47
CA THR A 219 2.90 0.96 -15.76
C THR A 219 1.87 0.90 -16.89
N THR A 220 1.77 1.96 -17.69
CA THR A 220 0.93 2.03 -18.88
C THR A 220 1.73 2.57 -20.07
N THR A 221 1.18 2.46 -21.29
CA THR A 221 1.79 3.06 -22.49
C THR A 221 1.80 4.59 -22.44
N ASN A 222 0.95 5.19 -21.59
CA ASN A 222 0.85 6.65 -21.40
C ASN A 222 1.70 7.14 -20.22
N GLY A 223 2.43 6.24 -19.55
CA GLY A 223 3.13 6.55 -18.31
C GLY A 223 2.17 6.76 -17.12
N ILE A 224 2.63 7.50 -16.12
CA ILE A 224 1.83 7.86 -14.94
C ILE A 224 0.89 9.01 -15.31
N SER A 225 -0.42 8.78 -15.23
CA SER A 225 -1.45 9.76 -15.62
C SER A 225 -2.59 9.83 -14.59
N PRO A 226 -2.71 10.93 -13.86
CA PRO A 226 -3.84 11.14 -12.94
C PRO A 226 -5.20 11.12 -13.65
N GLU A 227 -5.28 11.64 -14.87
CA GLU A 227 -6.51 11.69 -15.66
C GLU A 227 -6.97 10.29 -16.10
N ASP A 228 -6.03 9.43 -16.52
CA ASP A 228 -6.30 8.03 -16.85
C ASP A 228 -6.75 7.27 -15.60
N TYR A 229 -6.08 7.49 -14.47
CA TYR A 229 -6.48 6.91 -13.21
C TYR A 229 -7.90 7.32 -12.80
N VAL A 230 -8.26 8.61 -12.93
CA VAL A 230 -9.63 9.07 -12.60
C VAL A 230 -10.68 8.42 -13.50
N ASN A 231 -10.36 8.18 -14.79
CA ASN A 231 -11.26 7.43 -15.67
C ASN A 231 -11.40 5.96 -15.25
N PHE A 232 -10.32 5.32 -14.81
CA PHE A 232 -10.34 3.96 -14.24
C PHE A 232 -11.17 3.90 -12.95
N LEU A 233 -10.92 4.83 -12.02
CA LEU A 233 -11.65 4.96 -10.76
C LEU A 233 -13.16 5.18 -10.99
N ARG A 234 -13.53 6.00 -11.97
CA ARG A 234 -14.95 6.24 -12.32
C ARG A 234 -15.66 4.94 -12.70
N GLN A 235 -15.06 4.14 -13.56
CA GLN A 235 -15.67 2.86 -13.98
C GLN A 235 -15.78 1.88 -12.82
N ALA A 236 -14.77 1.81 -11.97
CA ALA A 236 -14.81 1.00 -10.76
C ALA A 236 -15.91 1.48 -9.80
N TYR A 237 -15.98 2.79 -9.54
CA TYR A 237 -17.00 3.40 -8.68
C TYR A 237 -18.42 3.09 -9.14
N GLU A 238 -18.71 3.33 -10.42
CA GLU A 238 -20.03 3.07 -11.02
C GLU A 238 -20.39 1.59 -10.86
N THR A 239 -19.44 0.67 -11.06
CA THR A 239 -19.64 -0.77 -10.91
C THR A 239 -19.90 -1.17 -9.45
N ILE A 240 -19.08 -0.70 -8.51
CA ILE A 240 -19.22 -1.02 -7.08
C ILE A 240 -20.56 -0.50 -6.55
N LYS A 241 -20.90 0.76 -6.85
CA LYS A 241 -22.14 1.39 -6.36
C LYS A 241 -23.40 0.78 -6.98
N ALA A 242 -23.31 0.20 -8.17
CA ALA A 242 -24.41 -0.54 -8.79
C ALA A 242 -24.66 -1.89 -8.09
N GLN A 243 -23.62 -2.53 -7.53
CA GLN A 243 -23.74 -3.78 -6.79
C GLN A 243 -24.23 -3.55 -5.34
N ASP A 244 -23.55 -2.64 -4.62
CA ASP A 244 -23.96 -2.24 -3.27
C ASP A 244 -23.58 -0.76 -3.04
N PRO A 245 -24.56 0.16 -2.93
CA PRO A 245 -24.31 1.58 -2.73
C PRO A 245 -23.65 1.92 -1.39
N ASN A 246 -23.67 1.00 -0.42
CA ASN A 246 -23.11 1.20 0.92
C ASN A 246 -21.63 0.88 1.01
N ILE A 247 -21.06 0.19 0.03
CA ILE A 247 -19.60 -0.06 0.01
C ILE A 247 -18.86 1.28 -0.13
N ILE A 248 -17.94 1.54 0.76
CA ILE A 248 -17.08 2.73 0.70
C ILE A 248 -16.07 2.55 -0.43
N VAL A 249 -16.10 3.44 -1.41
CA VAL A 249 -15.10 3.48 -2.49
C VAL A 249 -14.00 4.46 -2.10
N ILE A 250 -12.80 3.93 -1.93
CA ILE A 250 -11.58 4.69 -1.59
C ILE A 250 -10.77 4.85 -2.87
N SER A 251 -10.34 6.08 -3.20
CA SER A 251 -9.37 6.22 -4.29
C SER A 251 -8.05 5.55 -3.91
N GLY A 252 -7.31 5.01 -4.87
CA GLY A 252 -5.98 4.47 -4.62
C GLY A 252 -5.11 5.51 -3.93
N ALA A 253 -4.45 5.12 -2.86
CA ALA A 253 -3.59 6.00 -2.09
C ALA A 253 -2.32 6.31 -2.87
N LEU A 254 -1.82 7.53 -2.72
CA LEU A 254 -0.54 7.93 -3.29
C LEU A 254 0.60 7.60 -2.33
N SER A 255 1.72 7.16 -2.88
CA SER A 255 2.99 7.09 -2.16
C SER A 255 3.55 8.49 -2.02
N PRO A 256 3.94 8.96 -0.81
CA PRO A 256 4.60 10.24 -0.65
C PRO A 256 5.94 10.27 -1.40
N THR A 257 6.07 11.18 -2.35
CA THR A 257 7.24 11.32 -3.21
C THR A 257 7.70 12.77 -3.29
N GLY A 258 8.71 13.04 -4.06
CA GLY A 258 9.12 14.37 -4.47
C GLY A 258 9.01 14.53 -5.99
N PRO A 259 9.53 15.64 -6.54
CA PRO A 259 9.53 15.87 -7.98
C PRO A 259 10.06 14.67 -8.75
N GLY A 260 9.26 14.16 -9.69
CA GLY A 260 9.53 12.96 -10.49
C GLY A 260 9.58 13.25 -11.98
N ASP A 261 9.87 12.19 -12.74
CA ASP A 261 9.95 12.26 -14.22
C ASP A 261 8.63 11.86 -14.91
N TRP A 262 7.57 11.53 -14.15
CA TRP A 262 6.28 11.06 -14.63
C TRP A 262 6.35 9.74 -15.41
N VAL A 263 7.48 9.06 -15.32
CA VAL A 263 7.72 7.74 -15.90
C VAL A 263 7.93 6.71 -14.81
N ARG A 264 8.86 6.98 -13.87
CA ARG A 264 9.14 6.12 -12.71
C ARG A 264 8.32 6.48 -11.49
N TRP A 265 8.17 7.78 -11.25
CA TRP A 265 7.27 8.30 -10.22
C TRP A 265 6.82 9.71 -10.57
N ALA A 266 5.67 10.10 -10.03
CA ALA A 266 5.16 11.46 -10.06
C ALA A 266 5.16 12.04 -8.65
N ASP A 267 5.39 13.36 -8.54
CA ASP A 267 5.19 14.11 -7.30
C ASP A 267 3.77 13.91 -6.79
N ASP A 268 3.62 13.47 -5.56
CA ASP A 268 2.32 13.11 -4.98
C ASP A 268 1.39 14.34 -4.83
N PHE A 269 1.92 15.51 -4.49
CA PHE A 269 1.12 16.72 -4.38
C PHE A 269 0.62 17.21 -5.74
N GLU A 270 1.47 17.17 -6.76
CA GLU A 270 1.08 17.52 -8.13
C GLU A 270 0.11 16.49 -8.72
N TYR A 271 0.36 15.19 -8.45
CA TYR A 271 -0.56 14.12 -8.87
C TYR A 271 -1.95 14.34 -8.28
N LEU A 272 -2.03 14.62 -6.96
CA LEU A 272 -3.29 14.87 -6.29
C LEU A 272 -4.01 16.10 -6.88
N ASP A 273 -3.31 17.21 -7.11
CA ASP A 273 -3.91 18.41 -7.71
C ASP A 273 -4.52 18.11 -9.08
N ARG A 274 -3.83 17.36 -9.94
CA ARG A 274 -4.33 16.96 -11.26
C ARG A 274 -5.52 15.99 -11.17
N ALA A 275 -5.46 15.01 -10.25
CA ALA A 275 -6.57 14.09 -10.02
C ALA A 275 -7.82 14.82 -9.50
N LEU A 276 -7.66 15.77 -8.58
CA LEU A 276 -8.75 16.63 -8.10
C LEU A 276 -9.35 17.47 -9.24
N ALA A 277 -8.49 18.08 -10.08
CA ALA A 277 -8.94 18.84 -11.25
C ALA A 277 -9.66 17.96 -12.29
N ALA A 278 -9.30 16.68 -12.41
CA ALA A 278 -9.98 15.69 -13.25
C ALA A 278 -11.30 15.18 -12.64
N GLY A 279 -11.68 15.65 -11.45
CA GLY A 279 -12.97 15.33 -10.81
C GLY A 279 -12.97 14.05 -9.98
N MET A 280 -11.83 13.61 -9.46
CA MET A 280 -11.67 12.38 -8.65
C MET A 280 -12.71 12.28 -7.52
N LEU A 281 -13.05 13.40 -6.84
CA LEU A 281 -13.98 13.39 -5.71
C LEU A 281 -15.42 13.01 -6.07
N ASN A 282 -15.78 13.00 -7.36
CA ASN A 282 -17.08 12.48 -7.81
C ASN A 282 -17.14 10.95 -7.77
N TYR A 283 -16.01 10.27 -7.72
CA TYR A 283 -15.88 8.83 -7.84
C TYR A 283 -15.14 8.18 -6.67
N ALA A 284 -15.07 8.87 -5.53
CA ALA A 284 -14.55 8.33 -4.28
C ALA A 284 -15.34 8.86 -3.09
N ASP A 285 -15.68 8.01 -2.13
CA ASP A 285 -16.32 8.42 -0.88
C ASP A 285 -15.31 9.09 0.07
N CYS A 286 -14.05 8.63 0.05
CA CYS A 286 -12.90 9.29 0.68
C CYS A 286 -11.64 9.14 -0.20
N VAL A 287 -10.65 9.99 0.06
CA VAL A 287 -9.38 9.99 -0.68
C VAL A 287 -8.37 9.10 0.04
N GLY A 288 -7.86 8.09 -0.65
CA GLY A 288 -6.81 7.21 -0.14
C GLY A 288 -5.50 7.98 0.07
N ALA A 289 -4.81 7.69 1.16
CA ALA A 289 -3.52 8.26 1.50
C ALA A 289 -2.62 7.20 2.14
N HIS A 290 -1.34 7.21 1.79
CA HIS A 290 -0.29 6.45 2.47
C HIS A 290 0.67 7.40 3.16
N HIS A 291 1.20 6.98 4.30
CA HIS A 291 2.46 7.48 4.84
C HIS A 291 3.07 6.47 5.80
N ASN A 292 3.90 5.60 5.27
CA ASN A 292 4.75 4.75 6.08
C ASN A 292 5.91 5.61 6.58
N GLY A 293 5.91 5.91 7.90
CA GLY A 293 6.83 6.85 8.54
C GLY A 293 8.29 6.44 8.43
N TYR A 294 9.14 7.44 8.48
CA TYR A 294 10.59 7.27 8.50
C TYR A 294 11.13 7.32 9.94
N ASN A 295 12.25 7.98 10.17
CA ASN A 295 12.91 8.11 11.49
C ASN A 295 12.59 9.43 12.20
N ILE A 296 11.36 9.89 12.07
CA ILE A 296 10.84 11.08 12.78
C ILE A 296 9.44 10.81 13.34
N PRO A 297 9.08 11.45 14.47
CA PRO A 297 7.75 11.28 15.08
C PRO A 297 6.61 11.78 14.18
N PRO A 298 5.38 11.23 14.32
CA PRO A 298 4.25 11.57 13.45
C PRO A 298 3.77 13.03 13.56
N ASN A 299 4.08 13.73 14.64
CA ASN A 299 3.65 15.11 14.87
C ASN A 299 4.66 16.18 14.42
N VAL A 300 5.77 15.77 13.83
CA VAL A 300 6.83 16.69 13.42
C VAL A 300 6.66 17.07 11.93
N ALA A 301 6.56 18.38 11.65
CA ALA A 301 6.52 18.90 10.30
C ALA A 301 7.94 18.81 9.65
N TYR A 302 7.98 18.66 8.34
CA TYR A 302 9.23 18.43 7.61
C TYR A 302 10.28 19.54 7.80
N ASP A 303 9.84 20.78 8.03
CA ASP A 303 10.71 21.95 8.25
C ASP A 303 11.15 22.12 9.72
N GLN A 304 10.71 21.24 10.61
CA GLN A 304 11.01 21.24 12.05
C GLN A 304 11.95 20.11 12.47
N THR A 305 12.33 19.23 11.57
CA THR A 305 13.16 18.05 11.84
C THR A 305 14.52 18.39 12.47
N GLY A 306 15.12 19.52 12.07
CA GLY A 306 16.40 19.99 12.62
C GLY A 306 16.39 20.32 14.12
N ALA A 307 15.21 20.44 14.74
CA ALA A 307 15.06 20.67 16.19
C ALA A 307 15.03 19.37 17.01
N LEU A 308 14.93 18.21 16.35
CA LEU A 308 14.89 16.91 17.02
C LEU A 308 16.28 16.54 17.57
N PRO A 309 16.36 15.84 18.72
CA PRO A 309 17.61 15.32 19.26
C PRO A 309 18.33 14.41 18.24
N GLU A 310 17.60 13.61 17.50
CA GLU A 310 18.07 12.65 16.48
C GLU A 310 18.74 13.34 15.27
N ALA A 311 18.51 14.64 15.07
CA ALA A 311 19.11 15.40 13.97
C ALA A 311 20.63 15.34 13.93
N GLN A 312 21.30 15.04 15.07
CA GLN A 312 22.75 14.92 15.17
C GLN A 312 23.26 13.48 15.13
N THR A 313 22.41 12.48 15.40
CA THR A 313 22.83 11.09 15.65
C THR A 313 22.24 10.09 14.68
N ALA A 314 21.16 10.43 13.99
CA ALA A 314 20.49 9.52 13.06
C ALA A 314 21.43 9.02 11.95
N VAL A 315 21.33 7.72 11.65
CA VAL A 315 22.06 7.07 10.55
C VAL A 315 21.47 7.50 9.22
N PHE A 316 20.14 7.48 9.10
CA PHE A 316 19.44 7.94 7.91
C PHE A 316 19.25 9.47 7.96
N ARG A 317 19.83 10.16 7.01
CA ARG A 317 19.93 11.63 7.01
C ARG A 317 18.84 12.33 6.20
N GLY A 318 18.00 11.59 5.47
CA GLY A 318 16.99 12.17 4.56
C GLY A 318 16.20 13.34 5.16
N PRO A 319 15.46 13.15 6.28
CA PRO A 319 14.65 14.21 6.90
C PRO A 319 15.44 15.41 7.41
N PHE A 320 16.70 15.22 7.73
CA PHE A 320 17.56 16.23 8.40
C PHE A 320 18.39 17.05 7.42
N ASP A 321 18.96 16.41 6.38
CA ASP A 321 19.85 17.05 5.43
C ASP A 321 19.11 17.54 4.17
N ASN A 322 17.98 16.92 3.83
CA ASN A 322 17.12 17.27 2.69
C ASN A 322 15.66 17.33 3.13
N PRO A 323 15.25 18.30 3.97
CA PRO A 323 13.87 18.38 4.45
C PRO A 323 12.86 18.43 3.31
N HIS A 324 11.93 17.49 3.31
CA HIS A 324 10.87 17.38 2.30
C HIS A 324 9.60 16.83 2.95
N HIS A 325 8.42 17.19 2.42
CA HIS A 325 7.15 16.76 2.99
C HIS A 325 7.03 15.23 3.04
N SER A 326 7.56 14.52 2.05
CA SER A 326 7.47 13.05 1.98
C SER A 326 8.13 12.33 3.16
N TRP A 327 8.99 12.98 3.93
CA TRP A 327 9.54 12.43 5.16
C TRP A 327 8.60 12.57 6.36
N SER A 328 7.63 13.50 6.30
CA SER A 328 6.79 13.89 7.43
C SER A 328 5.35 13.40 7.27
N PHE A 329 4.96 12.46 8.11
CA PHE A 329 3.58 12.01 8.26
C PHE A 329 2.61 13.20 8.44
N LYS A 330 2.94 14.11 9.37
CA LYS A 330 2.13 15.29 9.64
C LYS A 330 1.93 16.15 8.38
N THR A 331 3.02 16.56 7.75
CA THR A 331 2.95 17.51 6.65
C THR A 331 2.23 16.93 5.44
N THR A 332 2.49 15.66 5.10
CA THR A 332 1.84 14.99 3.97
C THR A 332 0.33 14.92 4.19
N LEU A 333 -0.13 14.39 5.34
CA LEU A 333 -1.57 14.24 5.59
C LEU A 333 -2.28 15.58 5.75
N ASP A 334 -1.67 16.56 6.44
CA ASP A 334 -2.26 17.90 6.58
C ASP A 334 -2.43 18.56 5.20
N THR A 335 -1.44 18.41 4.30
CA THR A 335 -1.51 18.99 2.95
C THR A 335 -2.54 18.27 2.08
N TYR A 336 -2.60 16.94 2.13
CA TYR A 336 -3.64 16.18 1.41
C TYR A 336 -5.04 16.60 1.89
N ALA A 337 -5.27 16.67 3.20
CA ALA A 337 -6.54 17.12 3.75
C ALA A 337 -6.89 18.53 3.28
N GLN A 338 -5.93 19.45 3.33
CA GLN A 338 -6.13 20.83 2.86
C GLN A 338 -6.53 20.90 1.38
N LYS A 339 -5.81 20.18 0.50
CA LYS A 339 -6.10 20.14 -0.94
C LYS A 339 -7.48 19.56 -1.23
N VAL A 340 -7.81 18.44 -0.61
CA VAL A 340 -9.11 17.76 -0.77
C VAL A 340 -10.25 18.65 -0.27
N GLN A 341 -10.13 19.21 0.93
CA GLN A 341 -11.18 20.04 1.56
C GLN A 341 -11.30 21.43 0.92
N ALA A 342 -10.30 21.90 0.18
CA ALA A 342 -10.43 23.09 -0.65
C ALA A 342 -11.40 22.88 -1.83
N VAL A 343 -11.58 21.64 -2.29
CA VAL A 343 -12.54 21.26 -3.36
C VAL A 343 -13.88 20.85 -2.77
N ASP A 344 -13.89 19.99 -1.76
CA ASP A 344 -15.09 19.56 -1.02
C ASP A 344 -14.80 19.54 0.48
N PRO A 345 -15.32 20.51 1.26
CA PRO A 345 -15.07 20.63 2.70
C PRO A 345 -15.53 19.43 3.54
N ASN A 346 -16.42 18.60 3.01
CA ASN A 346 -16.93 17.42 3.71
C ASN A 346 -16.15 16.14 3.40
N LYS A 347 -15.29 16.17 2.39
CA LYS A 347 -14.52 15.01 1.97
C LYS A 347 -13.36 14.77 2.93
N LYS A 348 -13.19 13.51 3.34
CA LYS A 348 -12.15 13.08 4.26
C LYS A 348 -11.11 12.21 3.57
N LEU A 349 -9.98 12.03 4.22
CA LEU A 349 -8.98 11.04 3.87
C LEU A 349 -9.37 9.67 4.44
N CYS A 350 -8.97 8.60 3.75
CA CYS A 350 -8.85 7.26 4.26
C CYS A 350 -7.36 6.88 4.19
N VAL A 351 -6.69 6.83 5.34
CA VAL A 351 -5.28 6.47 5.43
C VAL A 351 -5.18 4.95 5.39
N THR A 352 -4.95 4.43 4.20
CA THR A 352 -5.02 2.99 3.94
C THR A 352 -3.74 2.26 4.31
N GLU A 353 -2.64 2.99 4.49
CA GLU A 353 -1.41 2.49 5.12
C GLU A 353 -0.71 3.59 5.89
N PHE A 354 -0.32 3.28 7.13
CA PHE A 354 0.63 4.05 7.91
C PHE A 354 1.36 3.14 8.90
N GLY A 355 2.60 3.47 9.25
CA GLY A 355 3.39 2.68 10.19
C GLY A 355 4.83 3.19 10.28
N TRP A 356 5.62 2.64 11.19
CA TRP A 356 7.04 2.92 11.33
C TRP A 356 7.81 1.62 11.33
N ALA A 357 8.81 1.53 10.44
CA ALA A 357 9.70 0.38 10.41
C ALA A 357 10.75 0.48 11.50
N THR A 358 11.08 -0.65 12.13
CA THR A 358 12.24 -0.80 13.00
C THR A 358 12.98 -2.10 12.72
N SER A 359 14.29 -2.02 12.64
CA SER A 359 15.16 -3.21 12.53
C SER A 359 15.67 -3.71 13.90
N GLU A 360 15.23 -3.10 15.01
CA GLU A 360 15.62 -3.56 16.35
C GLU A 360 15.18 -5.02 16.55
N GLY A 361 16.14 -5.86 16.98
CA GLY A 361 15.95 -7.30 17.11
C GLY A 361 16.24 -8.10 15.84
N TYR A 362 16.61 -7.45 14.74
CA TYR A 362 17.07 -8.08 13.50
C TYR A 362 18.51 -7.68 13.18
N ASP A 363 19.30 -8.62 12.65
CA ASP A 363 20.69 -8.36 12.23
C ASP A 363 20.76 -7.72 10.84
N VAL A 364 19.65 -7.68 10.12
CA VAL A 364 19.52 -7.21 8.73
C VAL A 364 18.19 -6.47 8.52
N TYR A 365 18.12 -5.68 7.45
CA TYR A 365 16.92 -4.94 7.03
C TYR A 365 16.85 -4.89 5.50
N PRO A 366 15.70 -4.51 4.89
CA PRO A 366 15.57 -4.39 3.45
C PRO A 366 16.50 -3.31 2.88
N THR A 367 16.92 -3.49 1.65
CA THR A 367 17.73 -2.47 0.95
C THR A 367 16.96 -1.14 0.84
N GLY A 368 17.58 -0.03 1.26
CA GLY A 368 16.95 1.29 1.29
C GLY A 368 16.19 1.61 2.58
N PHE A 369 16.21 0.70 3.57
CA PHE A 369 15.54 0.87 4.86
C PHE A 369 16.50 1.29 5.98
N GLU A 370 17.55 2.05 5.66
CA GLU A 370 18.51 2.57 6.66
C GLU A 370 17.81 3.32 7.80
N PHE A 371 16.67 3.95 7.52
CA PHE A 371 15.87 4.66 8.53
C PHE A 371 15.28 3.74 9.60
N ALA A 372 15.11 2.46 9.31
CA ALA A 372 14.61 1.49 10.29
C ALA A 372 15.62 1.21 11.42
N GLN A 373 16.90 1.56 11.24
CA GLN A 373 17.92 1.44 12.28
C GLN A 373 17.80 2.54 13.36
N ASP A 374 17.22 3.67 12.98
CA ASP A 374 17.07 4.82 13.88
C ASP A 374 15.81 4.72 14.77
N ASN A 375 14.88 3.82 14.45
CA ASN A 375 13.68 3.61 15.23
C ASN A 375 13.82 2.40 16.15
N THR A 376 13.58 2.60 17.45
CA THR A 376 13.45 1.50 18.42
C THR A 376 12.05 0.85 18.35
N LEU A 377 11.92 -0.35 18.91
CA LEU A 377 10.61 -1.01 19.09
C LEU A 377 9.65 -0.16 19.95
N GLN A 378 10.19 0.62 20.91
CA GLN A 378 9.35 1.50 21.72
C GLN A 378 8.89 2.72 20.91
N GLU A 379 9.74 3.33 20.10
CA GLU A 379 9.36 4.44 19.23
C GLU A 379 8.34 3.98 18.17
N GLN A 380 8.49 2.79 17.60
CA GLN A 380 7.45 2.20 16.74
C GLN A 380 6.08 2.20 17.45
N ALA A 381 6.04 1.74 18.70
CA ALA A 381 4.80 1.67 19.49
C ALA A 381 4.22 3.06 19.78
N ASP A 382 5.07 3.99 20.21
CA ASP A 382 4.68 5.34 20.56
C ASP A 382 4.21 6.14 19.34
N TYR A 383 4.92 6.02 18.20
CA TYR A 383 4.57 6.72 16.97
C TYR A 383 3.25 6.20 16.37
N ILE A 384 3.02 4.89 16.39
CA ILE A 384 1.76 4.29 15.92
C ILE A 384 0.56 4.81 16.73
N THR A 385 0.64 4.79 18.06
CA THR A 385 -0.45 5.26 18.90
C THR A 385 -0.67 6.77 18.78
N GLN A 386 0.40 7.55 18.71
CA GLN A 386 0.35 8.99 18.48
C GLN A 386 -0.26 9.32 17.11
N ALA A 387 0.08 8.56 16.06
CA ALA A 387 -0.47 8.76 14.71
C ALA A 387 -1.98 8.48 14.67
N PHE A 388 -2.47 7.41 15.30
CA PHE A 388 -3.90 7.15 15.43
C PHE A 388 -4.61 8.31 16.15
N GLN A 389 -4.07 8.77 17.27
CA GLN A 389 -4.63 9.89 18.02
C GLN A 389 -4.66 11.18 17.16
N GLN A 390 -3.57 11.48 16.47
CA GLN A 390 -3.48 12.66 15.61
C GLN A 390 -4.50 12.62 14.46
N MET A 391 -4.67 11.47 13.81
CA MET A 391 -5.65 11.29 12.74
C MET A 391 -7.08 11.44 13.27
N HIS A 392 -7.40 10.80 14.39
CA HIS A 392 -8.70 10.94 15.05
C HIS A 392 -9.01 12.41 15.39
N ASP A 393 -8.09 13.11 16.05
CA ASP A 393 -8.31 14.49 16.52
C ASP A 393 -8.39 15.50 15.39
N SER A 394 -7.73 15.23 14.25
CA SER A 394 -7.79 16.10 13.07
C SER A 394 -9.18 16.22 12.47
N ARG A 395 -10.04 15.20 12.66
CA ARG A 395 -11.35 15.04 12.00
C ARG A 395 -11.30 15.01 10.47
N ALA A 396 -10.11 15.10 9.88
CA ALA A 396 -9.88 15.06 8.44
C ALA A 396 -9.74 13.63 7.92
N VAL A 397 -9.51 12.65 8.80
CA VAL A 397 -9.39 11.22 8.46
C VAL A 397 -10.66 10.49 8.91
N TRP A 398 -11.18 9.61 8.04
CA TRP A 398 -12.34 8.77 8.32
C TRP A 398 -11.95 7.36 8.74
N LEU A 399 -11.07 6.71 7.96
CA LEU A 399 -10.55 5.37 8.24
C LEU A 399 -9.02 5.42 8.29
N ALA A 400 -8.41 4.66 9.19
CA ALA A 400 -6.96 4.54 9.28
C ALA A 400 -6.55 3.09 9.49
N PHE A 401 -5.60 2.60 8.67
CA PHE A 401 -5.13 1.23 8.68
C PHE A 401 -3.63 1.17 8.97
N LEU A 402 -3.28 0.59 10.12
CA LEU A 402 -1.89 0.34 10.48
C LEU A 402 -1.26 -0.68 9.49
N PHE A 403 -0.15 -0.35 8.92
CA PHE A 403 0.71 -1.25 8.17
C PHE A 403 1.87 -1.71 9.07
N ASN A 404 1.97 -2.99 9.56
CA ASN A 404 1.02 -4.08 9.36
C ASN A 404 0.95 -5.00 10.59
N PHE A 405 0.02 -5.97 10.59
CA PHE A 405 -0.18 -6.91 11.70
C PHE A 405 0.87 -8.01 11.71
N ASP A 406 0.91 -8.85 10.65
CA ASP A 406 1.47 -10.20 10.70
C ASP A 406 2.41 -10.57 9.52
N PHE A 407 2.91 -9.59 8.79
CA PHE A 407 3.93 -9.85 7.79
C PHE A 407 5.28 -10.27 8.42
N GLY A 408 5.48 -10.00 9.70
CA GLY A 408 6.65 -10.48 10.44
C GLY A 408 6.86 -11.99 10.30
N ASN A 409 5.84 -12.77 10.65
CA ASN A 409 5.90 -14.23 10.63
C ASN A 409 5.31 -14.87 9.36
N LYS A 410 4.71 -14.09 8.48
CA LYS A 410 4.13 -14.53 7.20
C LYS A 410 4.89 -14.05 5.97
N GLY A 411 5.80 -13.10 6.11
CA GLY A 411 6.68 -12.60 5.06
C GLY A 411 7.93 -13.47 4.87
N ASN A 412 8.83 -13.00 4.01
CA ASN A 412 10.03 -13.72 3.59
C ASN A 412 11.26 -13.43 4.48
N GLY A 413 11.05 -12.96 5.70
CA GLY A 413 12.11 -12.64 6.67
C GLY A 413 12.48 -11.16 6.71
N PRO A 414 13.48 -10.78 7.56
CA PRO A 414 13.75 -9.37 7.90
C PRO A 414 14.19 -8.47 6.73
N THR A 415 14.56 -9.05 5.58
CA THR A 415 14.90 -8.31 4.36
C THR A 415 13.73 -8.10 3.41
N ASP A 416 12.54 -8.57 3.78
CA ASP A 416 11.29 -8.31 3.05
C ASP A 416 10.69 -6.99 3.55
N ASP A 417 10.40 -6.07 2.64
CA ASP A 417 10.00 -4.69 2.94
C ASP A 417 8.89 -4.53 3.99
N PRO A 418 7.82 -5.36 4.03
CA PRO A 418 6.76 -5.21 5.03
C PRO A 418 7.15 -5.66 6.44
N VAL A 419 8.17 -6.51 6.58
CA VAL A 419 8.49 -7.18 7.85
C VAL A 419 8.94 -6.21 8.96
N PRO A 420 9.80 -5.21 8.73
CA PRO A 420 10.17 -4.24 9.76
C PRO A 420 9.01 -3.42 10.33
N TYR A 421 7.92 -3.26 9.57
CA TYR A 421 6.71 -2.55 10.02
C TYR A 421 5.77 -3.42 10.87
N SER A 422 5.93 -4.74 10.82
CA SER A 422 5.00 -5.67 11.48
C SER A 422 5.02 -5.51 13.00
N ILE A 423 3.84 -5.59 13.63
CA ILE A 423 3.70 -5.55 15.09
C ILE A 423 3.86 -6.91 15.77
N VAL A 424 4.11 -7.96 14.97
CA VAL A 424 4.63 -9.24 15.44
C VAL A 424 5.97 -9.52 14.76
N ASP A 425 6.88 -10.21 15.42
CA ASP A 425 8.19 -10.53 14.85
C ASP A 425 8.14 -11.76 13.91
N THR A 426 9.29 -12.16 13.38
CA THR A 426 9.41 -13.32 12.47
C THR A 426 9.08 -14.67 13.12
N SER A 427 8.98 -14.72 14.44
CA SER A 427 8.54 -15.90 15.21
C SER A 427 7.07 -15.83 15.60
N GLY A 428 6.36 -14.76 15.23
CA GLY A 428 4.97 -14.51 15.62
C GLY A 428 4.82 -13.96 17.04
N ILE A 429 5.92 -13.53 17.67
CA ILE A 429 5.88 -12.94 19.02
C ILE A 429 5.44 -11.48 18.93
N PRO A 430 4.44 -11.05 19.73
CA PRO A 430 4.01 -9.65 19.78
C PRO A 430 5.16 -8.72 20.16
N ARG A 431 5.32 -7.64 19.39
CA ARG A 431 6.23 -6.53 19.67
C ARG A 431 5.56 -5.49 20.61
N PRO A 432 6.28 -4.53 21.20
CA PRO A 432 5.70 -3.47 22.03
C PRO A 432 4.51 -2.74 21.37
N ALA A 433 4.56 -2.51 20.05
CA ALA A 433 3.49 -1.89 19.29
C ALA A 433 2.16 -2.68 19.36
N TYR A 434 2.21 -4.01 19.42
CA TYR A 434 1.02 -4.85 19.60
C TYR A 434 0.31 -4.52 20.91
N SER A 435 1.06 -4.47 22.02
CA SER A 435 0.53 -4.15 23.35
C SER A 435 0.01 -2.71 23.43
N ALA A 436 0.72 -1.77 22.79
CA ALA A 436 0.33 -0.37 22.76
C ALA A 436 -0.99 -0.17 21.99
N VAL A 437 -1.15 -0.80 20.81
CA VAL A 437 -2.40 -0.77 20.03
C VAL A 437 -3.53 -1.46 20.79
N SER A 438 -3.26 -2.59 21.46
CA SER A 438 -4.27 -3.28 22.29
C SER A 438 -4.78 -2.39 23.43
N ALA A 439 -3.88 -1.69 24.11
CA ALA A 439 -4.20 -0.85 25.28
C ALA A 439 -4.78 0.53 24.90
N MET A 440 -4.56 0.98 23.66
CA MET A 440 -5.02 2.29 23.18
C MET A 440 -6.55 2.37 23.23
N GLU A 441 -7.09 3.48 23.75
CA GLU A 441 -8.52 3.78 23.67
C GLU A 441 -8.92 4.04 22.21
N LYS A 442 -9.98 3.36 21.74
CA LYS A 442 -10.56 3.54 20.40
C LYS A 442 -11.77 4.47 20.55
N MET A 443 -11.50 5.77 20.50
CA MET A 443 -12.54 6.80 20.58
C MET A 443 -13.43 6.77 19.33
N PRO A 444 -14.76 6.97 19.46
CA PRO A 444 -15.68 6.94 18.32
C PRO A 444 -15.53 8.08 17.34
#